data_86749e6c7376ed59d8f45c5406e6c2cf
#
_entry.id   86749e6c7376ed59d8f45c5406e6c2cf
#
_cell.length_a   1.000
_cell.length_b   1.000
_cell.length_c   1.000
_cell.angle_alpha   90.00
_cell.angle_beta   90.00
_cell.angle_gamma   90.00
#
_symmetry.space_group_name_H-M   'P 1'
#
loop_
_entity.id
_entity.type
_entity.pdbx_description
1 polymer ?
#
loop_
_entity_poly.entity_id
_entity_poly.type
_entity_poly.pdbx_seq_one_letter_code
_entity_poly.pdbx_strand_id
1 'polypeptide(L)'
;MRNPKWVEAMEQEIKALEDNGTWQIMELPERKSVIGCKWVFKIKYKADGMVDRYKERLVAKGYNQTEGIDYQETFAPVLKMVIVRAIIALASIEVWPIFQMDVFNAFLQGDLYEEVYMELPKGFKGAEQNCVCKLVKSLYGLKQASR
;
A
#
# COMPACT_ATOMS: atom_id res chain seq x y z
N MET A 1 5.50 21.73 -14.46
CA MET A 1 4.32 21.20 -15.16
C MET A 1 4.17 19.74 -14.78
N ARG A 2 3.04 19.33 -14.21
CA ARG A 2 2.78 17.92 -13.91
C ARG A 2 2.30 17.24 -15.19
N ASN A 3 2.91 16.13 -15.57
CA ASN A 3 2.46 15.32 -16.71
C ASN A 3 1.01 14.85 -16.43
N PRO A 4 0.04 15.14 -17.33
CA PRO A 4 -1.37 14.82 -17.10
C PRO A 4 -1.62 13.32 -16.86
N LYS A 5 -0.82 12.43 -17.45
CA LYS A 5 -0.91 10.98 -17.23
C LYS A 5 -0.66 10.57 -15.78
N TRP A 6 0.22 11.29 -15.06
CA TRP A 6 0.43 11.05 -13.64
C TRP A 6 -0.70 11.58 -12.76
N VAL A 7 -1.32 12.70 -13.18
CA VAL A 7 -2.47 13.23 -12.44
C VAL A 7 -3.66 12.29 -12.55
N GLU A 8 -3.96 11.82 -13.76
CA GLU A 8 -5.01 10.84 -14.01
C GLU A 8 -4.80 9.55 -13.22
N ALA A 9 -3.57 9.02 -13.23
CA ALA A 9 -3.21 7.82 -12.50
C ALA A 9 -3.39 8.02 -10.99
N MET A 10 -2.94 9.14 -10.41
CA MET A 10 -3.17 9.48 -9.00
C MET A 10 -4.65 9.55 -8.64
N GLU A 11 -5.48 10.15 -9.49
CA GLU A 11 -6.93 10.24 -9.29
C GLU A 11 -7.59 8.86 -9.30
N GLN A 12 -7.15 7.97 -10.19
CA GLN A 12 -7.61 6.58 -10.24
C GLN A 12 -7.25 5.79 -8.98
N GLU A 13 -6.02 5.93 -8.48
CA GLU A 13 -5.59 5.26 -7.24
C GLU A 13 -6.36 5.78 -6.02
N ILE A 14 -6.56 7.11 -5.89
CA ILE A 14 -7.36 7.69 -4.80
C ILE A 14 -8.77 7.11 -4.85
N LYS A 15 -9.40 7.12 -6.02
CA LYS A 15 -10.75 6.58 -6.19
C LYS A 15 -10.82 5.10 -5.83
N ALA A 16 -9.85 4.30 -6.25
CA ALA A 16 -9.81 2.88 -5.92
C ALA A 16 -9.68 2.63 -4.42
N LEU A 17 -8.91 3.46 -3.71
CA LEU A 17 -8.77 3.39 -2.25
C LEU A 17 -10.05 3.83 -1.53
N GLU A 18 -10.76 4.83 -2.04
CA GLU A 18 -12.08 5.26 -1.54
C GLU A 18 -13.13 4.19 -1.76
N ASP A 19 -13.24 3.66 -2.98
CA ASP A 19 -14.18 2.59 -3.33
C ASP A 19 -13.95 1.32 -2.49
N ASN A 20 -12.70 1.06 -2.11
CA ASN A 20 -12.33 -0.02 -1.19
C ASN A 20 -12.64 0.28 0.29
N GLY A 21 -13.03 1.50 0.64
CA GLY A 21 -13.26 1.93 2.01
C GLY A 21 -11.99 1.92 2.86
N THR A 22 -10.84 2.28 2.27
CA THR A 22 -9.53 2.22 2.93
C THR A 22 -9.42 3.19 4.08
N TRP A 23 -10.11 4.34 4.02
CA TRP A 23 -10.09 5.37 5.05
C TRP A 23 -11.44 6.05 5.24
N GLN A 24 -11.54 6.77 6.36
CA GLN A 24 -12.59 7.73 6.65
C GLN A 24 -11.97 9.12 6.82
N ILE A 25 -12.58 10.14 6.23
CA ILE A 25 -12.15 11.53 6.40
C ILE A 25 -12.77 12.08 7.68
N MET A 26 -11.94 12.63 8.55
CA MET A 26 -12.40 13.23 9.81
C MET A 26 -11.41 14.26 10.34
N GLU A 27 -11.83 15.06 11.32
CA GLU A 27 -10.92 15.90 12.06
C GLU A 27 -9.99 15.05 12.94
N LEU A 28 -8.75 15.53 13.09
CA LEU A 28 -7.79 14.83 13.95
C LEU A 28 -8.21 14.89 15.42
N PRO A 29 -8.43 13.74 16.10
CA PRO A 29 -8.73 13.74 17.51
C PRO A 29 -7.57 14.30 18.35
N GLU A 30 -7.90 14.91 19.49
CA GLU A 30 -6.90 15.43 20.41
C GLU A 30 -5.86 14.37 20.81
N ARG A 31 -4.61 14.76 20.90
CA ARG A 31 -3.46 13.94 21.32
C ARG A 31 -3.11 12.76 20.39
N LYS A 32 -3.68 12.71 19.18
CA LYS A 32 -3.28 11.71 18.18
C LYS A 32 -2.20 12.25 17.25
N SER A 33 -1.28 11.39 16.87
CA SER A 33 -0.23 11.68 15.90
C SER A 33 -0.70 11.36 14.47
N VAL A 34 -0.19 12.10 13.51
CA VAL A 34 -0.50 11.90 12.09
C VAL A 34 0.75 11.41 11.39
N ILE A 35 0.63 10.31 10.65
CA ILE A 35 1.69 9.84 9.75
C ILE A 35 1.56 10.52 8.39
N GLY A 36 2.68 10.85 7.78
CA GLY A 36 2.68 11.38 6.42
C GLY A 36 2.44 10.27 5.38
N CYS A 37 2.19 10.70 4.16
CA CYS A 37 2.15 9.80 3.01
C CYS A 37 3.04 10.30 1.87
N LYS A 38 3.26 9.45 0.88
CA LYS A 38 3.98 9.81 -0.34
C LYS A 38 3.48 9.02 -1.53
N TRP A 39 3.60 9.60 -2.70
CA TRP A 39 3.40 8.92 -3.96
C TRP A 39 4.68 8.23 -4.44
N VAL A 40 4.55 7.00 -4.87
CA VAL A 40 5.62 6.23 -5.53
C VAL A 40 5.21 6.01 -6.97
N PHE A 41 6.00 6.55 -7.89
CA PHE A 41 5.74 6.51 -9.33
C PHE A 41 6.62 5.45 -10.02
N LYS A 42 6.03 4.66 -10.90
CA LYS A 42 6.74 3.67 -11.70
C LYS A 42 6.18 3.60 -13.12
N ILE A 43 7.04 3.68 -14.12
CA ILE A 43 6.65 3.43 -15.51
C ILE A 43 6.81 1.92 -15.77
N LYS A 44 5.77 1.31 -16.30
CA LYS A 44 5.81 -0.06 -16.80
C LYS A 44 6.06 -0.05 -18.29
N TYR A 45 6.91 -0.95 -18.74
CA TYR A 45 7.26 -1.11 -20.15
C TYR A 45 6.80 -2.48 -20.64
N LYS A 46 6.38 -2.53 -21.88
CA LYS A 46 6.14 -3.79 -22.62
C LYS A 46 7.45 -4.47 -22.96
N ALA A 47 7.37 -5.71 -23.45
CA ALA A 47 8.55 -6.48 -23.89
C ALA A 47 9.31 -5.82 -25.05
N ASP A 48 8.61 -5.02 -25.87
CA ASP A 48 9.17 -4.23 -26.98
C ASP A 48 9.86 -2.93 -26.55
N GLY A 49 9.88 -2.62 -25.25
CA GLY A 49 10.47 -1.41 -24.68
C GLY A 49 9.56 -0.18 -24.71
N MET A 50 8.36 -0.27 -25.29
CA MET A 50 7.40 0.83 -25.26
C MET A 50 6.76 0.96 -23.87
N VAL A 51 6.34 2.19 -23.52
CA VAL A 51 5.61 2.43 -22.27
C VAL A 51 4.28 1.70 -22.33
N ASP A 52 4.05 0.80 -21.38
CA ASP A 52 2.79 0.11 -21.20
C ASP A 52 1.82 1.00 -20.41
N ARG A 53 2.22 1.38 -19.19
CA ARG A 53 1.39 2.22 -18.32
C ARG A 53 2.20 2.97 -17.28
N TYR A 54 1.61 4.05 -16.81
CA TYR A 54 2.04 4.79 -15.62
C TYR A 54 1.39 4.12 -14.41
N LYS A 55 2.20 3.71 -13.44
CA LYS A 55 1.70 3.09 -12.20
C LYS A 55 2.19 3.91 -11.02
N GLU A 56 1.27 4.34 -10.21
CA GLU A 56 1.52 5.00 -8.94
C GLU A 56 0.97 4.17 -7.79
N ARG A 57 1.48 4.45 -6.62
CA ARG A 57 0.97 3.89 -5.37
C ARG A 57 1.04 4.96 -4.30
N LEU A 58 -0.03 5.07 -3.54
CA LEU A 58 0.00 5.83 -2.30
C LEU A 58 0.63 4.96 -1.21
N VAL A 59 1.64 5.51 -0.53
CA VAL A 59 2.42 4.79 0.48
C VAL A 59 2.46 5.62 1.75
N ALA A 60 2.01 5.04 2.87
CA ALA A 60 2.15 5.64 4.19
C ALA A 60 3.62 5.67 4.64
N LYS A 61 4.01 6.71 5.38
CA LYS A 61 5.36 6.82 5.93
C LYS A 61 5.46 6.09 7.27
N GLY A 62 5.22 4.78 7.27
CA GLY A 62 5.21 3.94 8.46
C GLY A 62 6.55 3.83 9.19
N TYR A 63 7.64 4.34 8.62
CA TYR A 63 8.93 4.42 9.32
C TYR A 63 8.92 5.38 10.52
N ASN A 64 7.91 6.25 10.62
CA ASN A 64 7.70 7.12 11.77
C ASN A 64 6.90 6.44 12.89
N GLN A 65 6.36 5.24 12.66
CA GLN A 65 5.61 4.49 13.65
C GLN A 65 6.53 3.85 14.68
N THR A 66 6.13 3.92 15.96
CA THR A 66 6.86 3.38 17.10
C THR A 66 6.21 2.08 17.57
N GLU A 67 7.03 1.03 17.73
CA GLU A 67 6.56 -0.26 18.26
C GLU A 67 6.08 -0.11 19.70
N GLY A 68 4.97 -0.80 20.01
CA GLY A 68 4.28 -0.73 21.30
C GLY A 68 3.37 0.49 21.49
N ILE A 69 3.42 1.49 20.59
CA ILE A 69 2.57 2.68 20.61
C ILE A 69 1.63 2.69 19.39
N ASP A 70 2.22 2.65 18.19
CA ASP A 70 1.49 2.76 16.93
C ASP A 70 1.15 1.40 16.31
N TYR A 71 1.89 0.36 16.69
CA TYR A 71 1.65 -1.02 16.28
C TYR A 71 2.24 -2.01 17.30
N GLN A 72 1.65 -3.19 17.42
CA GLN A 72 2.08 -4.24 18.35
C GLN A 72 3.05 -5.23 17.68
N GLU A 73 2.74 -5.64 16.47
CA GLU A 73 3.51 -6.64 15.73
C GLU A 73 3.71 -6.23 14.28
N THR A 74 4.89 -6.51 13.78
CA THR A 74 5.15 -6.49 12.33
C THR A 74 5.41 -7.92 11.88
N PHE A 75 4.60 -8.40 10.96
CA PHE A 75 4.86 -9.65 10.28
C PHE A 75 5.44 -9.35 8.90
N ALA A 76 6.68 -9.70 8.70
CA ALA A 76 7.31 -9.68 7.38
C ALA A 76 7.63 -11.13 7.01
N PRO A 77 6.73 -11.85 6.33
CA PRO A 77 7.04 -13.18 5.79
C PRO A 77 8.00 -13.01 4.61
N VAL A 78 9.25 -12.68 4.90
CA VAL A 78 10.29 -12.71 3.89
C VAL A 78 10.75 -14.15 3.77
N LEU A 79 10.14 -14.89 2.85
CA LEU A 79 10.65 -16.19 2.47
C LEU A 79 12.05 -15.98 1.86
N LYS A 80 13.07 -16.55 2.51
CA LYS A 80 14.44 -16.47 1.97
C LYS A 80 14.46 -17.14 0.60
N MET A 81 15.07 -16.51 -0.40
CA MET A 81 15.15 -17.06 -1.77
C MET A 81 15.74 -18.47 -1.83
N VAL A 82 16.59 -18.84 -0.87
CA VAL A 82 17.12 -20.22 -0.74
C VAL A 82 15.99 -21.22 -0.52
N ILE A 83 15.02 -20.91 0.35
CA ILE A 83 13.87 -21.78 0.62
C ILE A 83 12.98 -21.88 -0.61
N VAL A 84 12.71 -20.76 -1.30
CA VAL A 84 11.93 -20.76 -2.56
C VAL A 84 12.58 -21.66 -3.59
N ARG A 85 13.90 -21.53 -3.81
CA ARG A 85 14.64 -22.38 -4.75
C ARG A 85 14.62 -23.86 -4.38
N ALA A 86 14.76 -24.17 -3.07
CA ALA A 86 14.72 -25.55 -2.60
C ALA A 86 13.35 -26.19 -2.84
N ILE A 87 12.25 -25.45 -2.57
CA ILE A 87 10.89 -25.94 -2.81
C ILE A 87 10.63 -26.15 -4.31
N ILE A 88 11.06 -25.22 -5.18
CA ILE A 88 10.93 -25.35 -6.63
C ILE A 88 11.72 -26.53 -7.15
N ALA A 89 12.94 -26.76 -6.64
CA ALA A 89 13.76 -27.92 -7.02
C ALA A 89 13.09 -29.22 -6.59
N LEU A 90 12.57 -29.30 -5.37
CA LEU A 90 11.83 -30.47 -4.89
C LEU A 90 10.58 -30.73 -5.74
N ALA A 91 9.79 -29.69 -6.01
CA ALA A 91 8.61 -29.78 -6.87
C ALA A 91 8.94 -30.27 -8.29
N SER A 92 10.11 -29.89 -8.82
CA SER A 92 10.59 -30.39 -10.12
C SER A 92 10.97 -31.88 -10.08
N ILE A 93 11.58 -32.35 -8.99
CA ILE A 93 11.94 -33.79 -8.81
C ILE A 93 10.70 -34.61 -8.67
N GLU A 94 9.74 -34.17 -7.86
CA GLU A 94 8.50 -34.87 -7.56
C GLU A 94 7.39 -34.66 -8.63
N VAL A 95 7.72 -33.88 -9.69
CA VAL A 95 6.77 -33.55 -10.78
C VAL A 95 5.47 -32.93 -10.26
N TRP A 96 5.57 -32.07 -9.23
CA TRP A 96 4.40 -31.36 -8.71
C TRP A 96 3.98 -30.22 -9.65
N PRO A 97 2.68 -30.02 -9.86
CA PRO A 97 2.22 -28.88 -10.61
C PRO A 97 2.48 -27.59 -9.82
N ILE A 98 3.12 -26.60 -10.46
CA ILE A 98 3.38 -25.27 -9.87
C ILE A 98 2.45 -24.27 -10.54
N PHE A 99 1.70 -23.51 -9.73
CA PHE A 99 0.82 -22.44 -10.21
C PHE A 99 1.30 -21.10 -9.68
N GLN A 100 1.33 -20.10 -10.54
CA GLN A 100 1.57 -18.72 -10.15
C GLN A 100 0.22 -18.03 -9.95
N MET A 101 0.00 -17.48 -8.77
CA MET A 101 -1.17 -16.66 -8.46
C MET A 101 -0.72 -15.27 -8.03
N ASP A 102 -1.43 -14.25 -8.47
CA ASP A 102 -1.29 -12.87 -8.00
C ASP A 102 -2.58 -12.49 -7.27
N VAL A 103 -2.43 -12.00 -6.05
CA VAL A 103 -3.57 -11.50 -5.26
C VAL A 103 -3.68 -10.00 -5.48
N PHE A 104 -4.78 -9.59 -6.10
CA PHE A 104 -5.04 -8.18 -6.36
C PHE A 104 -5.14 -7.42 -5.03
N ASN A 105 -4.24 -6.44 -4.87
CA ASN A 105 -4.20 -5.56 -3.69
C ASN A 105 -4.22 -6.29 -2.33
N ALA A 106 -3.50 -7.40 -2.20
CA ALA A 106 -3.48 -8.24 -0.98
C ALA A 106 -3.32 -7.42 0.31
N PHE A 107 -2.43 -6.42 0.33
CA PHE A 107 -2.21 -5.57 1.50
C PHE A 107 -3.35 -4.59 1.78
N LEU A 108 -4.18 -4.27 0.80
CA LEU A 108 -5.31 -3.35 0.96
C LEU A 108 -6.60 -4.06 1.40
N GLN A 109 -6.57 -5.38 1.53
CA GLN A 109 -7.71 -6.18 1.97
C GLN A 109 -7.76 -6.36 3.50
N GLY A 110 -6.61 -6.22 4.17
CA GLY A 110 -6.51 -6.42 5.62
C GLY A 110 -7.17 -5.29 6.40
N ASP A 111 -8.02 -5.65 7.35
CA ASP A 111 -8.57 -4.70 8.31
C ASP A 111 -7.48 -4.19 9.25
N LEU A 112 -7.57 -2.92 9.60
CA LEU A 112 -6.64 -2.27 10.50
C LEU A 112 -7.31 -2.11 11.87
N TYR A 113 -6.78 -2.80 12.88
CA TYR A 113 -7.33 -2.76 14.23
C TYR A 113 -6.80 -1.58 15.05
N GLU A 114 -5.60 -1.12 14.73
CA GLU A 114 -4.98 0.03 15.36
C GLU A 114 -5.51 1.34 14.78
N GLU A 115 -5.68 2.34 15.62
CA GLU A 115 -6.05 3.68 15.17
C GLU A 115 -4.87 4.40 14.52
N VAL A 116 -4.88 4.49 13.21
CA VAL A 116 -3.85 5.18 12.43
C VAL A 116 -4.46 6.35 11.68
N TYR A 117 -3.90 7.54 11.89
CA TYR A 117 -4.28 8.76 11.21
C TYR A 117 -3.19 9.19 10.22
N MET A 118 -3.55 9.45 8.99
CA MET A 118 -2.65 9.79 7.89
C MET A 118 -3.02 11.16 7.30
N GLU A 119 -2.00 11.93 6.92
CA GLU A 119 -2.21 13.15 6.15
C GLU A 119 -2.98 12.88 4.86
N LEU A 120 -3.83 13.82 4.46
CA LEU A 120 -4.50 13.76 3.17
C LEU A 120 -3.48 13.66 2.03
N PRO A 121 -3.65 12.72 1.10
CA PRO A 121 -2.72 12.58 -0.01
C PRO A 121 -2.77 13.82 -0.92
N LYS A 122 -1.60 14.21 -1.44
CA LYS A 122 -1.53 15.29 -2.43
C LYS A 122 -2.37 14.95 -3.65
N GLY A 123 -3.30 15.82 -4.00
CA GLY A 123 -4.24 15.61 -5.10
C GLY A 123 -5.64 15.19 -4.65
N PHE A 124 -5.83 14.89 -3.37
CA PHE A 124 -7.15 14.66 -2.79
C PHE A 124 -8.01 15.93 -2.91
N LYS A 125 -9.27 15.76 -3.32
CA LYS A 125 -10.24 16.85 -3.52
C LYS A 125 -11.41 16.66 -2.57
N GLY A 126 -11.89 17.75 -1.96
CA GLY A 126 -13.15 17.73 -1.21
C GLY A 126 -13.04 17.60 0.31
N ALA A 127 -11.85 17.75 0.90
CA ALA A 127 -11.72 17.85 2.36
C ALA A 127 -11.44 19.27 2.82
N GLU A 128 -11.96 19.61 3.99
CA GLU A 128 -11.69 20.88 4.66
C GLU A 128 -10.24 20.96 5.19
N GLN A 129 -9.78 22.19 5.48
CA GLN A 129 -8.51 22.40 6.15
C GLN A 129 -8.57 21.80 7.55
N ASN A 130 -7.65 20.91 7.91
CA ASN A 130 -7.50 20.16 9.16
C ASN A 130 -8.10 18.74 9.18
N CYS A 131 -8.63 18.24 8.07
CA CYS A 131 -9.03 16.84 7.99
C CYS A 131 -7.84 15.90 7.76
N VAL A 132 -7.99 14.69 8.28
CA VAL A 132 -7.05 13.57 8.12
C VAL A 132 -7.78 12.33 7.63
N CYS A 133 -7.04 11.37 7.10
CA CYS A 133 -7.53 10.04 6.78
C CYS A 133 -7.37 9.14 8.02
N LYS A 134 -8.45 8.73 8.68
CA LYS A 134 -8.41 7.59 9.60
C LYS A 134 -8.39 6.31 8.77
N LEU A 135 -7.29 5.58 8.81
CA LEU A 135 -7.18 4.33 8.08
C LEU A 135 -8.04 3.24 8.72
N VAL A 136 -8.85 2.58 7.91
CA VAL A 136 -9.73 1.46 8.30
C VAL A 136 -9.15 0.15 7.79
N LYS A 137 -8.50 0.21 6.63
CA LYS A 137 -7.79 -0.92 6.03
C LYS A 137 -6.30 -0.62 5.90
N SER A 138 -5.54 -1.67 5.79
CA SER A 138 -4.09 -1.57 5.64
C SER A 138 -3.70 -0.83 4.35
N LEU A 139 -2.63 -0.08 4.41
CA LEU A 139 -2.07 0.66 3.27
C LEU A 139 -0.57 0.33 3.14
N TYR A 140 -0.07 0.37 1.92
CA TYR A 140 1.36 0.18 1.66
C TYR A 140 2.21 1.10 2.53
N GLY A 141 3.27 0.55 3.12
CA GLY A 141 4.24 1.27 3.93
C GLY A 141 3.96 1.34 5.42
N LEU A 142 2.80 0.90 5.89
CA LEU A 142 2.55 0.68 7.31
C LEU A 142 3.37 -0.50 7.83
N LYS A 143 3.79 -0.44 9.09
CA LYS A 143 4.53 -1.53 9.75
C LYS A 143 3.67 -2.80 9.89
N GLN A 144 2.39 -2.64 10.14
CA GLN A 144 1.42 -3.73 10.28
C GLN A 144 0.81 -4.21 8.95
N ALA A 145 1.13 -3.58 7.82
CA ALA A 145 0.53 -3.92 6.52
C ALA A 145 0.81 -5.34 6.02
N SER A 146 1.82 -6.00 6.58
CA SER A 146 2.23 -7.36 6.22
C SER A 146 1.73 -8.43 7.21
N ARG A 147 0.83 -8.06 8.10
CA ARG A 147 0.20 -8.96 9.08
C ARG A 147 -0.84 -9.86 8.42
#